data_960a913bec12f4ece0331bcebaae7020
#
_entry.id   960a913bec12f4ece0331bcebaae7020
#
_cell.length_a   1.000
_cell.length_b   1.000
_cell.length_c   1.000
_cell.angle_alpha   90.00
_cell.angle_beta   90.00
_cell.angle_gamma   90.00
#
_symmetry.space_group_name_H-M   'P 1'
#
loop_
_entity.id
_entity.type
_entity.pdbx_description
1 polymer ?
#
loop_
_entity_poly.entity_id
_entity_poly.type
_entity_poly.pdbx_seq_one_letter_code
_entity_poly.pdbx_strand_id
1 'polypeptide(L)'
;MLDVLQREAIYLWYYADRQFHQIFWYWVLGMVLGSLVSVFAKEGIHRLCARLGQRLTGPIGWIAASLLGIASPLCMYGTIPICASFSQKGLKEDFLAAFMMSSILLNPQLIIYSAALGRTALCIRIIVCFLCGVAAGALLHYFFKEKNFFNFKGFAERAGHDTHPNLFLRFLFNLGRNLKATGPWFALGILLSALFQRYIPAELVGKLFGPQKQFGLLLAATVGVPLYVCGGGTIPMLRDWLVEGMSLGAATAFMVTGPATKITNLGALKIVLGAKNFALYLAFVLLFSLVTGAVVNIFPF
;
A
#
# COMPACT_ATOMS: atom_id res chain seq x y z
N MET A 1 -6.22 41.69 7.09
CA MET A 1 -5.53 40.41 7.45
C MET A 1 -6.52 39.33 7.94
N LEU A 2 -7.45 39.66 8.83
CA LEU A 2 -8.53 38.75 9.29
C LEU A 2 -9.42 38.28 8.13
N ASP A 3 -9.84 39.16 7.23
CA ASP A 3 -10.70 38.82 6.08
C ASP A 3 -10.03 37.87 5.08
N VAL A 4 -8.70 37.97 4.92
CA VAL A 4 -7.94 37.06 4.07
C VAL A 4 -7.87 35.66 4.70
N LEU A 5 -7.58 35.59 6.00
CA LEU A 5 -7.55 34.33 6.76
C LEU A 5 -8.93 33.65 6.77
N GLN A 6 -9.99 34.42 6.95
CA GLN A 6 -11.36 33.89 6.94
C GLN A 6 -11.72 33.34 5.54
N ARG A 7 -11.37 34.04 4.49
CA ARG A 7 -11.60 33.59 3.11
C ARG A 7 -10.81 32.31 2.78
N GLU A 8 -9.53 32.24 3.18
CA GLU A 8 -8.73 31.02 2.98
C GLU A 8 -9.28 29.83 3.78
N ALA A 9 -9.73 30.05 5.01
CA ALA A 9 -10.37 28.99 5.80
C ALA A 9 -11.65 28.46 5.14
N ILE A 10 -12.48 29.35 4.55
CA ILE A 10 -13.69 28.95 3.81
C ILE A 10 -13.33 28.12 2.57
N TYR A 11 -12.32 28.51 1.81
CA TYR A 11 -11.88 27.73 0.64
C TYR A 11 -11.33 26.36 1.04
N LEU A 12 -10.48 26.29 2.07
CA LEU A 12 -9.96 25.02 2.56
C LEU A 12 -11.07 24.11 3.08
N TRP A 13 -12.04 24.67 3.79
CA TRP A 13 -13.21 23.91 4.23
C TRP A 13 -14.02 23.36 3.06
N TYR A 14 -14.29 24.18 2.04
CA TYR A 14 -15.00 23.76 0.84
C TYR A 14 -14.31 22.61 0.11
N TYR A 15 -12.98 22.70 -0.11
CA TYR A 15 -12.22 21.62 -0.74
C TYR A 15 -12.19 20.37 0.13
N ALA A 16 -12.01 20.51 1.44
CA ALA A 16 -12.00 19.38 2.37
C ALA A 16 -13.35 18.67 2.43
N ASP A 17 -14.44 19.41 2.50
CA ASP A 17 -15.81 18.88 2.51
C ASP A 17 -16.12 18.12 1.22
N ARG A 18 -15.79 18.70 0.07
CA ARG A 18 -15.98 18.06 -1.23
C ARG A 18 -15.22 16.73 -1.32
N GLN A 19 -13.99 16.70 -0.88
CA GLN A 19 -13.18 15.48 -0.90
C GLN A 19 -13.66 14.44 0.10
N PHE A 20 -14.06 14.89 1.28
CA PHE A 20 -14.65 14.01 2.29
C PHE A 20 -15.83 13.24 1.71
N HIS A 21 -16.81 13.93 1.11
CA HIS A 21 -18.00 13.32 0.52
C HIS A 21 -17.68 12.35 -0.63
N GLN A 22 -16.64 12.64 -1.44
CA GLN A 22 -16.24 11.77 -2.54
C GLN A 22 -15.66 10.42 -2.10
N ILE A 23 -15.00 10.36 -0.94
CA ILE A 23 -14.22 9.19 -0.52
C ILE A 23 -14.76 8.53 0.74
N PHE A 24 -15.55 9.24 1.52
CA PHE A 24 -16.08 8.74 2.78
C PHE A 24 -16.72 7.35 2.66
N TRP A 25 -17.55 7.12 1.65
CA TRP A 25 -18.21 5.83 1.46
C TRP A 25 -17.22 4.72 1.12
N TYR A 26 -16.22 4.98 0.28
CA TYR A 26 -15.17 4.01 -0.02
C TYR A 26 -14.32 3.71 1.22
N TRP A 27 -14.03 4.72 2.03
CA TRP A 27 -13.27 4.58 3.26
C TRP A 27 -14.03 3.76 4.31
N VAL A 28 -15.31 4.06 4.56
CA VAL A 28 -16.17 3.30 5.48
C VAL A 28 -16.32 1.85 5.02
N LEU A 29 -16.66 1.64 3.74
CA LEU A 29 -16.85 0.31 3.16
C LEU A 29 -15.54 -0.50 3.22
N GLY A 30 -14.40 0.13 2.92
CA GLY A 30 -13.09 -0.49 3.04
C GLY A 30 -12.76 -0.89 4.48
N MET A 31 -13.09 -0.06 5.47
CA MET A 31 -12.88 -0.37 6.88
C MET A 31 -13.77 -1.53 7.36
N VAL A 32 -15.03 -1.52 6.98
CA VAL A 32 -15.98 -2.59 7.32
C VAL A 32 -15.53 -3.92 6.72
N LEU A 33 -15.29 -3.95 5.39
CA LEU A 33 -14.85 -5.17 4.70
C LEU A 33 -13.46 -5.62 5.16
N GLY A 34 -12.51 -4.71 5.35
CA GLY A 34 -11.18 -5.03 5.87
C GLY A 34 -11.24 -5.66 7.27
N SER A 35 -12.09 -5.12 8.15
CA SER A 35 -12.31 -5.69 9.48
C SER A 35 -13.01 -7.05 9.43
N LEU A 36 -13.96 -7.22 8.51
CA LEU A 36 -14.69 -8.46 8.32
C LEU A 36 -13.76 -9.58 7.84
N VAL A 37 -12.96 -9.30 6.81
CA VAL A 37 -11.95 -10.25 6.31
C VAL A 37 -10.90 -10.55 7.39
N SER A 38 -10.48 -9.55 8.17
CA SER A 38 -9.51 -9.73 9.26
C SER A 38 -10.03 -10.65 10.36
N VAL A 39 -11.32 -10.65 10.66
CA VAL A 39 -11.90 -11.50 11.72
C VAL A 39 -12.25 -12.90 11.21
N PHE A 40 -12.85 -12.99 10.03
CA PHE A 40 -13.41 -14.26 9.53
C PHE A 40 -12.47 -15.05 8.61
N ALA A 41 -11.64 -14.36 7.80
CA ALA A 41 -10.80 -15.02 6.81
C ALA A 41 -9.34 -15.22 7.25
N LYS A 42 -8.87 -14.52 8.30
CA LYS A 42 -7.48 -14.54 8.76
C LYS A 42 -6.92 -15.95 8.96
N GLU A 43 -7.63 -16.80 9.73
CA GLU A 43 -7.18 -18.16 10.01
C GLU A 43 -7.21 -19.08 8.78
N GLY A 44 -8.18 -18.86 7.89
CA GLY A 44 -8.27 -19.58 6.61
C GLY A 44 -7.10 -19.25 5.70
N ILE A 45 -6.79 -17.97 5.55
CA ILE A 45 -5.65 -17.48 4.77
C ILE A 45 -4.34 -18.00 5.36
N HIS A 46 -4.16 -17.96 6.68
CA HIS A 46 -2.96 -18.49 7.34
C HIS A 46 -2.76 -19.98 7.10
N ARG A 47 -3.81 -20.78 7.25
CA ARG A 47 -3.74 -22.23 6.97
C ARG A 47 -3.42 -22.51 5.51
N LEU A 48 -4.01 -21.74 4.60
CA LEU A 48 -3.76 -21.86 3.17
C LEU A 48 -2.33 -21.47 2.81
N CYS A 49 -1.82 -20.35 3.34
CA CYS A 49 -0.42 -19.93 3.16
C CYS A 49 0.56 -20.99 3.65
N ALA A 50 0.33 -21.56 4.84
CA ALA A 50 1.21 -22.58 5.40
C ALA A 50 1.22 -23.86 4.53
N ARG A 51 0.05 -24.31 4.05
CA ARG A 51 -0.07 -25.49 3.18
C ARG A 51 0.54 -25.29 1.80
N LEU A 52 0.25 -24.15 1.16
CA LEU A 52 0.74 -23.85 -0.17
C LEU A 52 2.23 -23.53 -0.17
N GLY A 53 2.72 -22.79 0.82
CA GLY A 53 4.14 -22.43 0.93
C GLY A 53 5.06 -23.62 1.18
N GLN A 54 4.54 -24.72 1.77
CA GLN A 54 5.28 -25.98 1.92
C GLN A 54 5.27 -26.83 0.64
N ARG A 55 4.19 -26.75 -0.15
CA ARG A 55 4.00 -27.61 -1.33
C ARG A 55 4.46 -26.95 -2.63
N LEU A 56 4.27 -25.63 -2.76
CA LEU A 56 4.55 -24.88 -3.99
C LEU A 56 5.91 -24.21 -3.88
N THR A 57 6.80 -24.54 -4.80
CA THR A 57 8.14 -23.94 -4.90
C THR A 57 8.33 -23.31 -6.27
N GLY A 58 9.21 -22.31 -6.36
CA GLY A 58 9.50 -21.62 -7.62
C GLY A 58 8.34 -20.71 -8.10
N PRO A 59 8.15 -20.54 -9.41
CA PRO A 59 7.23 -19.56 -9.98
C PRO A 59 5.78 -19.70 -9.49
N ILE A 60 5.28 -20.93 -9.38
CA ILE A 60 3.92 -21.20 -8.89
C ILE A 60 3.77 -20.77 -7.43
N GLY A 61 4.83 -20.99 -6.62
CA GLY A 61 4.87 -20.54 -5.23
C GLY A 61 4.78 -19.02 -5.10
N TRP A 62 5.51 -18.27 -5.93
CA TRP A 62 5.50 -16.80 -5.91
C TRP A 62 4.15 -16.21 -6.35
N ILE A 63 3.53 -16.81 -7.38
CA ILE A 63 2.18 -16.45 -7.84
C ILE A 63 1.17 -16.66 -6.72
N ALA A 64 1.18 -17.84 -6.10
CA ALA A 64 0.27 -18.15 -4.99
C ALA A 64 0.51 -17.24 -3.79
N ALA A 65 1.77 -16.98 -3.42
CA ALA A 65 2.14 -16.09 -2.34
C ALA A 65 1.66 -14.64 -2.58
N SER A 66 1.85 -14.15 -3.82
CA SER A 66 1.43 -12.80 -4.21
C SER A 66 -0.09 -12.64 -4.15
N LEU A 67 -0.86 -13.60 -4.66
CA LEU A 67 -2.32 -13.60 -4.58
C LEU A 67 -2.81 -13.64 -3.12
N LEU A 68 -2.20 -14.49 -2.29
CA LEU A 68 -2.53 -14.59 -0.88
C LEU A 68 -2.15 -13.32 -0.11
N GLY A 69 -1.05 -12.67 -0.48
CA GLY A 69 -0.65 -11.38 0.05
C GLY A 69 -1.69 -10.30 -0.20
N ILE A 70 -2.19 -10.19 -1.44
CA ILE A 70 -3.25 -9.25 -1.82
C ILE A 70 -4.57 -9.57 -1.11
N ALA A 71 -4.93 -10.85 -1.01
CA ALA A 71 -6.14 -11.28 -0.31
C ALA A 71 -6.04 -11.09 1.21
N SER A 72 -4.84 -10.93 1.76
CA SER A 72 -4.61 -10.79 3.19
C SER A 72 -5.01 -9.39 3.68
N PRO A 73 -5.88 -9.28 4.71
CA PRO A 73 -6.30 -7.99 5.26
C PRO A 73 -5.26 -7.39 6.22
N LEU A 74 -3.99 -7.61 5.93
CA LEU A 74 -2.90 -7.24 6.81
C LEU A 74 -2.24 -5.94 6.36
N CYS A 75 -1.94 -5.08 7.32
CA CYS A 75 -0.97 -4.02 7.15
C CYS A 75 0.44 -4.56 7.47
N MET A 76 1.47 -3.80 7.17
CA MET A 76 2.85 -4.21 7.38
C MET A 76 3.15 -4.72 8.79
N TYR A 77 2.63 -4.06 9.81
CA TYR A 77 2.80 -4.48 11.21
C TYR A 77 2.14 -5.82 11.53
N GLY A 78 1.11 -6.21 10.77
CA GLY A 78 0.52 -7.55 10.85
C GLY A 78 1.24 -8.57 9.98
N THR A 79 1.77 -8.14 8.83
CA THR A 79 2.46 -9.01 7.88
C THR A 79 3.80 -9.51 8.42
N ILE A 80 4.60 -8.65 9.06
CA ILE A 80 5.92 -9.04 9.59
C ILE A 80 5.85 -10.17 10.63
N PRO A 81 5.04 -10.10 11.70
CA PRO A 81 4.93 -11.21 12.66
C PRO A 81 4.45 -12.51 12.03
N ILE A 82 3.57 -12.43 11.03
CA ILE A 82 3.07 -13.59 10.30
C ILE A 82 4.17 -14.21 9.45
N CYS A 83 4.94 -13.39 8.74
CA CYS A 83 6.11 -13.87 8.00
C CYS A 83 7.15 -14.48 8.93
N ALA A 84 7.35 -13.93 10.13
CA ALA A 84 8.19 -14.53 11.16
C ALA A 84 7.71 -15.92 11.58
N SER A 85 6.42 -16.08 11.84
CA SER A 85 5.81 -17.38 12.16
C SER A 85 5.93 -18.38 10.99
N PHE A 86 5.77 -17.93 9.76
CA PHE A 86 5.94 -18.77 8.57
C PHE A 86 7.41 -19.18 8.36
N SER A 87 8.34 -18.29 8.59
CA SER A 87 9.78 -18.57 8.55
C SER A 87 10.16 -19.65 9.57
N GLN A 88 9.62 -19.57 10.80
CA GLN A 88 9.82 -20.60 11.83
C GLN A 88 9.24 -21.98 11.44
N LYS A 89 8.19 -22.00 10.62
CA LYS A 89 7.60 -23.22 10.05
C LYS A 89 8.32 -23.73 8.80
N GLY A 90 9.46 -23.13 8.45
CA GLY A 90 10.31 -23.57 7.35
C GLY A 90 9.84 -23.15 5.95
N LEU A 91 8.97 -22.12 5.83
CA LEU A 91 8.63 -21.57 4.53
C LEU A 91 9.84 -20.84 3.93
N LYS A 92 10.00 -20.99 2.62
CA LYS A 92 11.12 -20.40 1.88
C LYS A 92 11.03 -18.88 1.83
N GLU A 93 12.17 -18.23 1.83
CA GLU A 93 12.28 -16.76 1.83
C GLU A 93 11.70 -16.11 0.56
N ASP A 94 11.79 -16.79 -0.59
CA ASP A 94 11.19 -16.35 -1.85
C ASP A 94 9.66 -16.25 -1.77
N PHE A 95 9.01 -17.24 -1.15
CA PHE A 95 7.59 -17.23 -0.87
C PHE A 95 7.21 -16.09 0.10
N LEU A 96 7.99 -15.93 1.17
CA LEU A 96 7.78 -14.88 2.17
C LEU A 96 7.93 -13.48 1.56
N ALA A 97 8.90 -13.28 0.68
CA ALA A 97 9.11 -12.02 -0.01
C ALA A 97 7.94 -11.66 -0.94
N ALA A 98 7.48 -12.63 -1.75
CA ALA A 98 6.33 -12.42 -2.63
C ALA A 98 5.06 -12.07 -1.82
N PHE A 99 4.78 -12.82 -0.76
CA PHE A 99 3.64 -12.58 0.13
C PHE A 99 3.74 -11.21 0.82
N MET A 100 4.88 -10.91 1.42
CA MET A 100 5.10 -9.67 2.17
C MET A 100 5.00 -8.45 1.26
N MET A 101 5.65 -8.51 0.10
CA MET A 101 5.65 -7.40 -0.86
C MET A 101 4.24 -7.08 -1.36
N SER A 102 3.50 -8.10 -1.78
CA SER A 102 2.13 -7.92 -2.27
C SER A 102 1.17 -7.41 -1.17
N SER A 103 1.29 -7.94 0.04
CA SER A 103 0.46 -7.53 1.18
C SER A 103 0.73 -6.08 1.63
N ILE A 104 1.97 -5.58 1.47
CA ILE A 104 2.32 -4.19 1.75
C ILE A 104 1.73 -3.24 0.72
N LEU A 105 1.83 -3.62 -0.56
CA LEU A 105 1.41 -2.77 -1.66
C LEU A 105 -0.11 -2.73 -1.84
N LEU A 106 -0.77 -3.85 -1.65
CA LEU A 106 -2.19 -3.97 -1.89
C LEU A 106 -2.83 -4.97 -0.92
N ASN A 107 -3.97 -4.56 -0.39
CA ASN A 107 -4.83 -5.39 0.44
C ASN A 107 -6.31 -5.11 0.09
N PRO A 108 -7.29 -5.90 0.55
CA PRO A 108 -8.70 -5.71 0.21
C PRO A 108 -9.22 -4.30 0.49
N GLN A 109 -8.77 -3.68 1.57
CA GLN A 109 -9.14 -2.32 1.94
C GLN A 109 -8.60 -1.29 0.93
N LEU A 110 -7.35 -1.43 0.51
CA LEU A 110 -6.73 -0.54 -0.49
C LEU A 110 -7.33 -0.74 -1.89
N ILE A 111 -7.79 -1.94 -2.23
CA ILE A 111 -8.52 -2.21 -3.48
C ILE A 111 -9.78 -1.36 -3.52
N ILE A 112 -10.56 -1.37 -2.43
CA ILE A 112 -11.80 -0.59 -2.34
C ILE A 112 -11.53 0.92 -2.43
N TYR A 113 -10.54 1.41 -1.69
CA TYR A 113 -10.15 2.82 -1.78
C TYR A 113 -9.72 3.20 -3.20
N SER A 114 -8.98 2.32 -3.88
CA SER A 114 -8.51 2.57 -5.24
C SER A 114 -9.62 2.56 -6.29
N ALA A 115 -10.79 1.99 -5.98
CA ALA A 115 -11.95 2.07 -6.86
C ALA A 115 -12.41 3.53 -7.10
N ALA A 116 -12.10 4.44 -6.17
CA ALA A 116 -12.35 5.87 -6.34
C ALA A 116 -11.49 6.53 -7.44
N LEU A 117 -10.36 5.91 -7.84
CA LEU A 117 -9.51 6.38 -8.95
C LEU A 117 -10.04 6.04 -10.34
N GLY A 118 -11.09 5.23 -10.42
CA GLY A 118 -11.62 4.70 -11.67
C GLY A 118 -11.14 3.29 -12.00
N ARG A 119 -11.84 2.65 -12.95
CA ARG A 119 -11.63 1.23 -13.28
C ARG A 119 -10.23 0.96 -13.83
N THR A 120 -9.75 1.80 -14.74
CA THR A 120 -8.43 1.65 -15.39
C THR A 120 -7.31 1.71 -14.36
N ALA A 121 -7.27 2.75 -13.53
CA ALA A 121 -6.25 2.91 -12.50
C ALA A 121 -6.29 1.76 -11.46
N LEU A 122 -7.47 1.30 -11.10
CA LEU A 122 -7.66 0.15 -10.21
C LEU A 122 -7.08 -1.14 -10.81
N CYS A 123 -7.41 -1.47 -12.06
CA CYS A 123 -6.91 -2.67 -12.74
C CYS A 123 -5.38 -2.64 -12.88
N ILE A 124 -4.82 -1.51 -13.32
CA ILE A 124 -3.37 -1.31 -13.42
C ILE A 124 -2.72 -1.54 -12.05
N ARG A 125 -3.27 -0.95 -11.00
CA ARG A 125 -2.75 -1.10 -9.63
C ARG A 125 -2.73 -2.55 -9.18
N ILE A 126 -3.81 -3.30 -9.38
CA ILE A 126 -3.90 -4.72 -9.01
C ILE A 126 -2.83 -5.53 -9.75
N ILE A 127 -2.72 -5.35 -11.07
CA ILE A 127 -1.75 -6.07 -11.89
C ILE A 127 -0.33 -5.73 -11.48
N VAL A 128 0.00 -4.46 -11.33
CA VAL A 128 1.35 -3.99 -10.99
C VAL A 128 1.76 -4.45 -9.59
N CYS A 129 0.88 -4.35 -8.59
CA CYS A 129 1.17 -4.83 -7.24
C CYS A 129 1.36 -6.35 -7.19
N PHE A 130 0.56 -7.10 -7.95
CA PHE A 130 0.72 -8.55 -8.11
C PHE A 130 2.07 -8.90 -8.73
N LEU A 131 2.43 -8.26 -9.85
CA LEU A 131 3.70 -8.48 -10.54
C LEU A 131 4.89 -8.08 -9.67
N CYS A 132 4.76 -7.02 -8.87
CA CYS A 132 5.81 -6.61 -7.93
C CYS A 132 6.10 -7.69 -6.88
N GLY A 133 5.06 -8.33 -6.34
CA GLY A 133 5.21 -9.45 -5.42
C GLY A 133 5.88 -10.65 -6.08
N VAL A 134 5.45 -11.05 -7.27
CA VAL A 134 6.07 -12.15 -8.03
C VAL A 134 7.54 -11.83 -8.35
N ALA A 135 7.83 -10.60 -8.78
CA ALA A 135 9.20 -10.16 -9.08
C ALA A 135 10.10 -10.17 -7.84
N ALA A 136 9.58 -9.77 -6.67
CA ALA A 136 10.33 -9.85 -5.41
C ALA A 136 10.65 -11.28 -5.03
N GLY A 137 9.71 -12.21 -5.17
CA GLY A 137 9.95 -13.64 -4.95
C GLY A 137 10.99 -14.21 -5.91
N ALA A 138 10.88 -13.90 -7.20
CA ALA A 138 11.85 -14.32 -8.22
C ALA A 138 13.25 -13.78 -7.93
N LEU A 139 13.35 -12.49 -7.58
CA LEU A 139 14.64 -11.85 -7.26
C LEU A 139 15.33 -12.55 -6.09
N LEU A 140 14.61 -12.85 -5.02
CA LEU A 140 15.19 -13.58 -3.89
C LEU A 140 15.59 -15.01 -4.28
N HIS A 141 14.79 -15.69 -5.06
CA HIS A 141 15.08 -17.05 -5.49
C HIS A 141 16.38 -17.15 -6.29
N TYR A 142 16.59 -16.22 -7.25
CA TYR A 142 17.76 -16.28 -8.13
C TYR A 142 19.02 -15.68 -7.52
N PHE A 143 18.90 -14.60 -6.73
CA PHE A 143 20.07 -13.85 -6.26
C PHE A 143 20.45 -14.14 -4.80
N PHE A 144 19.54 -14.73 -3.98
CA PHE A 144 19.75 -14.92 -2.54
C PHE A 144 19.50 -16.35 -2.07
N LYS A 145 19.74 -17.36 -2.92
CA LYS A 145 19.45 -18.80 -2.68
C LYS A 145 19.99 -19.37 -1.35
N GLU A 146 21.07 -18.82 -0.81
CA GLU A 146 21.77 -19.36 0.38
C GLU A 146 21.97 -18.33 1.49
N LYS A 147 21.40 -17.14 1.38
CA LYS A 147 21.59 -16.06 2.36
C LYS A 147 20.29 -15.79 3.08
N ASN A 148 20.34 -15.76 4.43
CA ASN A 148 19.23 -15.29 5.24
C ASN A 148 18.95 -13.81 4.93
N PHE A 149 17.97 -13.56 4.06
CA PHE A 149 17.58 -12.21 3.66
C PHE A 149 16.79 -11.52 4.76
N PHE A 150 15.95 -12.29 5.47
CA PHE A 150 15.13 -11.80 6.57
C PHE A 150 15.70 -12.19 7.93
N ASN A 151 15.71 -11.24 8.85
CA ASN A 151 16.06 -11.47 10.24
C ASN A 151 14.85 -11.19 11.14
N PHE A 152 14.10 -12.23 11.47
CA PHE A 152 12.91 -12.12 12.31
C PHE A 152 13.18 -12.28 13.82
N LYS A 153 14.44 -12.35 14.28
CA LYS A 153 14.80 -12.63 15.67
C LYS A 153 14.24 -11.64 16.72
N GLY A 154 13.80 -10.46 16.31
CA GLY A 154 13.21 -9.46 17.21
C GLY A 154 11.67 -9.45 17.23
N PHE A 155 11.02 -10.26 16.41
CA PHE A 155 9.56 -10.31 16.27
C PHE A 155 9.01 -11.60 16.88
N ALA A 156 8.92 -11.66 18.22
CA ALA A 156 8.12 -12.69 18.89
C ALA A 156 6.64 -12.53 18.52
N GLU A 157 5.90 -13.64 18.40
CA GLU A 157 4.46 -13.61 18.24
C GLU A 157 3.84 -12.74 19.34
N ARG A 158 3.45 -11.53 19.03
CA ARG A 158 2.51 -10.81 19.85
C ARG A 158 1.18 -11.54 19.68
N ALA A 159 0.81 -12.31 20.70
CA ALA A 159 -0.51 -12.91 20.79
C ALA A 159 -1.54 -11.84 20.42
N GLY A 160 -2.29 -12.08 19.35
CA GLY A 160 -3.25 -11.11 18.87
C GLY A 160 -4.25 -10.82 19.99
N HIS A 161 -4.49 -9.56 20.30
CA HIS A 161 -5.47 -9.12 21.30
C HIS A 161 -6.94 -9.47 20.95
N ASP A 162 -7.15 -10.32 19.94
CA ASP A 162 -8.47 -10.72 19.46
C ASP A 162 -8.93 -12.03 20.15
N THR A 163 -8.91 -12.07 21.47
CA THR A 163 -9.29 -13.27 22.27
C THR A 163 -10.76 -13.32 22.68
N HIS A 164 -11.58 -12.36 22.24
CA HIS A 164 -12.99 -12.37 22.61
C HIS A 164 -13.73 -13.54 21.97
N PRO A 165 -14.47 -14.38 22.74
CA PRO A 165 -15.14 -15.57 22.23
C PRO A 165 -16.27 -15.24 21.23
N ASN A 166 -16.89 -14.05 21.36
CA ASN A 166 -17.96 -13.62 20.49
C ASN A 166 -17.39 -12.92 19.23
N LEU A 167 -17.62 -13.51 18.05
CA LEU A 167 -17.13 -13.03 16.75
C LEU A 167 -17.63 -11.63 16.41
N PHE A 168 -18.86 -11.28 16.80
CA PHE A 168 -19.42 -9.96 16.53
C PHE A 168 -18.73 -8.86 17.35
N LEU A 169 -18.48 -9.10 18.64
CA LEU A 169 -17.72 -8.18 19.47
C LEU A 169 -16.28 -8.03 18.98
N ARG A 170 -15.68 -9.14 18.54
CA ARG A 170 -14.36 -9.15 17.93
C ARG A 170 -14.29 -8.29 16.67
N PHE A 171 -15.32 -8.33 15.83
CA PHE A 171 -15.46 -7.48 14.67
C PHE A 171 -15.58 -5.99 15.06
N LEU A 172 -16.45 -5.66 16.03
CA LEU A 172 -16.64 -4.28 16.49
C LEU A 172 -15.36 -3.69 17.11
N PHE A 173 -14.65 -4.45 17.93
CA PHE A 173 -13.36 -4.02 18.49
C PHE A 173 -12.30 -3.82 17.41
N ASN A 174 -12.25 -4.69 16.41
CA ASN A 174 -11.33 -4.56 15.28
C ASN A 174 -11.66 -3.31 14.45
N LEU A 175 -12.93 -3.08 14.15
CA LEU A 175 -13.42 -1.90 13.43
C LEU A 175 -13.10 -0.61 14.21
N GLY A 176 -13.39 -0.56 15.52
CA GLY A 176 -13.09 0.59 16.37
C GLY A 176 -11.59 0.89 16.44
N ARG A 177 -10.75 -0.14 16.54
CA ARG A 177 -9.29 0.00 16.51
C ARG A 177 -8.79 0.51 15.17
N ASN A 178 -9.32 -0.01 14.07
CA ASN A 178 -9.00 0.46 12.73
C ASN A 178 -9.42 1.91 12.53
N LEU A 179 -10.60 2.30 13.00
CA LEU A 179 -11.10 3.67 12.95
C LEU A 179 -10.18 4.61 13.73
N LYS A 180 -9.82 4.25 14.95
CA LYS A 180 -8.91 5.04 15.79
C LYS A 180 -7.50 5.15 15.19
N ALA A 181 -7.02 4.10 14.54
CA ALA A 181 -5.69 4.07 13.93
C ALA A 181 -5.63 4.81 12.60
N THR A 182 -6.67 4.75 11.76
CA THR A 182 -6.66 5.30 10.40
C THR A 182 -7.39 6.63 10.29
N GLY A 183 -8.35 6.94 11.19
CA GLY A 183 -9.17 8.14 11.16
C GLY A 183 -8.36 9.45 11.14
N PRO A 184 -7.42 9.65 12.10
CA PRO A 184 -6.59 10.85 12.10
C PRO A 184 -5.75 11.02 10.82
N TRP A 185 -5.22 9.92 10.30
CA TRP A 185 -4.45 9.93 9.04
C TRP A 185 -5.32 10.17 7.81
N PHE A 186 -6.57 9.73 7.83
CA PHE A 186 -7.55 10.03 6.79
C PHE A 186 -7.89 11.53 6.80
N ALA A 187 -8.17 12.10 7.97
CA ALA A 187 -8.42 13.53 8.12
C ALA A 187 -7.22 14.38 7.67
N LEU A 188 -6.01 13.98 8.08
CA LEU A 188 -4.77 14.63 7.63
C LEU A 188 -4.60 14.55 6.11
N GLY A 189 -4.90 13.40 5.51
CA GLY A 189 -4.86 13.21 4.06
C GLY A 189 -5.82 14.12 3.31
N ILE A 190 -7.05 14.28 3.80
CA ILE A 190 -8.03 15.23 3.24
C ILE A 190 -7.54 16.66 3.37
N LEU A 191 -7.00 17.05 4.53
CA LEU A 191 -6.47 18.39 4.74
C LEU A 191 -5.29 18.68 3.79
N LEU A 192 -4.35 17.76 3.67
CA LEU A 192 -3.23 17.89 2.72
C LEU A 192 -3.73 18.00 1.28
N SER A 193 -4.70 17.18 0.88
CA SER A 193 -5.30 17.23 -0.44
C SER A 193 -6.00 18.58 -0.70
N ALA A 194 -6.73 19.10 0.27
CA ALA A 194 -7.36 20.42 0.17
C ALA A 194 -6.31 21.56 0.03
N LEU A 195 -5.20 21.48 0.77
CA LEU A 195 -4.08 22.42 0.64
C LEU A 195 -3.44 22.34 -0.74
N PHE A 196 -3.18 21.12 -1.24
CA PHE A 196 -2.63 20.94 -2.58
C PHE A 196 -3.55 21.53 -3.64
N GLN A 197 -4.85 21.26 -3.57
CA GLN A 197 -5.84 21.75 -4.53
C GLN A 197 -5.98 23.28 -4.49
N ARG A 198 -5.76 23.90 -3.31
CA ARG A 198 -5.82 25.36 -3.17
C ARG A 198 -4.58 26.09 -3.66
N TYR A 199 -3.38 25.54 -3.37
CA TYR A 199 -2.12 26.27 -3.55
C TYR A 199 -1.28 25.78 -4.72
N ILE A 200 -1.50 24.55 -5.22
CA ILE A 200 -0.77 24.05 -6.38
C ILE A 200 -1.64 24.18 -7.62
N PRO A 201 -1.22 25.00 -8.61
CA PRO A 201 -1.95 25.15 -9.87
C PRO A 201 -2.00 23.81 -10.61
N ALA A 202 -3.15 23.47 -11.18
CA ALA A 202 -3.34 22.29 -12.04
C ALA A 202 -2.33 22.21 -13.19
N GLU A 203 -1.97 23.37 -13.75
CA GLU A 203 -0.94 23.48 -14.80
C GLU A 203 0.43 22.97 -14.34
N LEU A 204 0.78 23.17 -13.06
CA LEU A 204 2.04 22.71 -12.50
C LEU A 204 2.06 21.19 -12.38
N VAL A 205 0.93 20.58 -11.96
CA VAL A 205 0.78 19.13 -11.90
C VAL A 205 0.91 18.50 -13.28
N GLY A 206 0.21 19.05 -14.29
CA GLY A 206 0.32 18.61 -15.68
C GLY A 206 1.74 18.82 -16.26
N LYS A 207 2.41 19.91 -15.90
CA LYS A 207 3.81 20.19 -16.32
C LYS A 207 4.82 19.26 -15.65
N LEU A 208 4.63 18.90 -14.40
CA LEU A 208 5.57 18.06 -13.63
C LEU A 208 5.34 16.56 -13.86
N PHE A 209 4.08 16.11 -13.88
CA PHE A 209 3.69 14.69 -13.89
C PHE A 209 3.02 14.24 -15.19
N GLY A 210 2.96 15.10 -16.21
CA GLY A 210 2.33 14.78 -17.50
C GLY A 210 3.04 13.67 -18.28
N PRO A 211 2.36 13.07 -19.29
CA PRO A 211 2.80 11.83 -19.95
C PRO A 211 4.10 11.92 -20.74
N GLN A 212 4.50 13.10 -21.16
CA GLN A 212 5.71 13.28 -22.00
C GLN A 212 6.99 13.54 -21.20
N LYS A 213 6.96 13.53 -19.86
CA LYS A 213 8.12 13.88 -19.03
C LYS A 213 8.61 12.69 -18.22
N GLN A 214 9.72 12.10 -18.64
CA GLN A 214 10.44 11.07 -17.87
C GLN A 214 10.82 11.55 -16.46
N PHE A 215 11.12 12.82 -16.29
CA PHE A 215 11.39 13.44 -15.00
C PHE A 215 10.16 13.41 -14.06
N GLY A 216 8.95 13.55 -14.60
CA GLY A 216 7.72 13.48 -13.83
C GLY A 216 7.49 12.10 -13.19
N LEU A 217 7.91 11.04 -13.88
CA LEU A 217 7.86 9.69 -13.37
C LEU A 217 8.82 9.50 -12.17
N LEU A 218 10.05 9.98 -12.29
CA LEU A 218 11.04 9.95 -11.22
C LEU A 218 10.56 10.77 -10.01
N LEU A 219 10.01 11.95 -10.27
CA LEU A 219 9.47 12.81 -9.24
C LEU A 219 8.29 12.15 -8.52
N ALA A 220 7.36 11.51 -9.25
CA ALA A 220 6.25 10.78 -8.66
C ALA A 220 6.72 9.61 -7.78
N ALA A 221 7.72 8.85 -8.24
CA ALA A 221 8.30 7.75 -7.49
C ALA A 221 9.00 8.23 -6.20
N THR A 222 9.66 9.38 -6.21
CA THR A 222 10.38 9.92 -5.03
C THR A 222 9.46 10.70 -4.10
N VAL A 223 8.55 11.52 -4.63
CA VAL A 223 7.58 12.30 -3.86
C VAL A 223 6.56 11.39 -3.16
N GLY A 224 6.29 10.20 -3.71
CA GLY A 224 5.48 9.17 -3.05
C GLY A 224 5.96 8.81 -1.65
N VAL A 225 7.27 8.91 -1.38
CA VAL A 225 7.87 8.57 -0.08
C VAL A 225 7.37 9.48 1.06
N PRO A 226 7.53 10.80 1.00
CA PRO A 226 7.07 11.70 2.06
C PRO A 226 5.56 11.97 2.05
N LEU A 227 4.92 11.93 0.90
CA LEU A 227 3.51 12.31 0.77
C LEU A 227 2.52 11.16 1.00
N TYR A 228 2.99 9.92 1.01
CA TYR A 228 2.11 8.79 1.29
C TYR A 228 1.82 8.66 2.78
N VAL A 229 0.76 9.31 3.23
CA VAL A 229 0.34 9.31 4.64
C VAL A 229 -0.39 8.01 5.00
N CYS A 230 -1.45 7.69 4.26
CA CYS A 230 -2.16 6.41 4.36
C CYS A 230 -2.95 6.16 3.07
N GLY A 231 -3.33 4.90 2.82
CA GLY A 231 -4.09 4.55 1.61
C GLY A 231 -5.38 5.34 1.43
N GLY A 232 -6.15 5.54 2.50
CA GLY A 232 -7.39 6.28 2.47
C GLY A 232 -7.22 7.79 2.23
N GLY A 233 -6.20 8.40 2.84
CA GLY A 233 -5.96 9.84 2.74
C GLY A 233 -5.24 10.26 1.45
N THR A 234 -4.47 9.36 0.85
CA THR A 234 -3.68 9.69 -0.36
C THR A 234 -4.49 9.51 -1.65
N ILE A 235 -5.51 8.67 -1.65
CA ILE A 235 -6.35 8.42 -2.84
C ILE A 235 -7.08 9.68 -3.34
N PRO A 236 -7.67 10.54 -2.47
CA PRO A 236 -8.27 11.80 -2.92
C PRO A 236 -7.29 12.66 -3.72
N MET A 237 -6.14 12.90 -3.12
CA MET A 237 -5.08 13.72 -3.71
C MET A 237 -4.63 13.15 -5.07
N LEU A 238 -4.44 11.84 -5.16
CA LEU A 238 -4.04 11.20 -6.40
C LEU A 238 -5.12 11.29 -7.49
N ARG A 239 -6.41 11.21 -7.10
CA ARG A 239 -7.52 11.40 -8.01
C ARG A 239 -7.55 12.80 -8.60
N ASP A 240 -7.34 13.82 -7.75
CA ASP A 240 -7.31 15.21 -8.21
C ASP A 240 -6.14 15.42 -9.19
N TRP A 241 -4.97 14.89 -8.89
CA TRP A 241 -3.82 14.96 -9.78
C TRP A 241 -4.04 14.27 -11.13
N LEU A 242 -4.75 13.14 -11.14
CA LEU A 242 -5.14 12.48 -12.40
C LEU A 242 -6.10 13.35 -13.21
N VAL A 243 -7.05 14.03 -12.57
CA VAL A 243 -7.96 14.99 -13.25
C VAL A 243 -7.20 16.21 -13.75
N GLU A 244 -6.18 16.66 -13.04
CA GLU A 244 -5.32 17.79 -13.38
C GLU A 244 -4.25 17.46 -14.43
N GLY A 245 -4.22 16.24 -14.96
CA GLY A 245 -3.36 15.82 -16.07
C GLY A 245 -2.10 15.05 -15.69
N MET A 246 -2.04 14.49 -14.46
CA MET A 246 -1.01 13.51 -14.11
C MET A 246 -1.15 12.26 -14.96
N SER A 247 -0.04 11.74 -15.48
CA SER A 247 -0.07 10.51 -16.27
C SER A 247 -0.40 9.29 -15.41
N LEU A 248 -1.08 8.30 -16.01
CA LEU A 248 -1.35 7.02 -15.34
C LEU A 248 -0.08 6.29 -14.90
N GLY A 249 1.01 6.42 -15.66
CA GLY A 249 2.28 5.85 -15.27
C GLY A 249 2.90 6.53 -14.06
N ALA A 250 2.84 7.86 -13.97
CA ALA A 250 3.29 8.59 -12.78
C ALA A 250 2.44 8.23 -11.56
N ALA A 251 1.11 8.14 -11.71
CA ALA A 251 0.21 7.67 -10.68
C ALA A 251 0.53 6.24 -10.24
N THR A 252 0.84 5.35 -11.19
CA THR A 252 1.24 3.96 -10.90
C THR A 252 2.53 3.90 -10.11
N ALA A 253 3.56 4.65 -10.52
CA ALA A 253 4.82 4.74 -9.79
C ALA A 253 4.61 5.23 -8.35
N PHE A 254 3.81 6.27 -8.16
CA PHE A 254 3.44 6.78 -6.85
C PHE A 254 2.69 5.73 -6.00
N MET A 255 1.76 4.98 -6.61
CA MET A 255 0.98 3.94 -5.93
C MET A 255 1.81 2.72 -5.52
N VAL A 256 2.94 2.47 -6.15
CA VAL A 256 3.89 1.41 -5.77
C VAL A 256 4.84 1.90 -4.69
N THR A 257 5.49 3.04 -4.90
CA THR A 257 6.48 3.55 -3.94
C THR A 257 5.85 4.00 -2.63
N GLY A 258 4.71 4.67 -2.66
CA GLY A 258 4.07 5.22 -1.47
C GLY A 258 3.83 4.19 -0.36
N PRO A 259 3.06 3.11 -0.58
CA PRO A 259 2.84 2.08 0.43
C PRO A 259 4.13 1.38 0.87
N ALA A 260 5.04 1.12 -0.08
CA ALA A 260 6.29 0.41 0.18
C ALA A 260 7.28 1.21 1.03
N THR A 261 7.27 2.55 0.88
CA THR A 261 8.23 3.45 1.54
C THR A 261 7.61 4.34 2.60
N LYS A 262 6.41 4.04 3.06
CA LYS A 262 5.76 4.75 4.14
C LYS A 262 6.68 4.83 5.37
N ILE A 263 6.91 6.05 5.90
CA ILE A 263 7.87 6.32 6.98
C ILE A 263 7.66 5.39 8.19
N THR A 264 6.41 5.19 8.58
CA THR A 264 6.07 4.28 9.70
C THR A 264 6.49 2.83 9.43
N ASN A 265 6.51 2.41 8.17
CA ASN A 265 6.86 1.04 7.77
C ASN A 265 8.36 0.83 7.63
N LEU A 266 9.10 1.87 7.24
CA LEU A 266 10.55 1.79 6.97
C LEU A 266 11.33 1.37 8.22
N GLY A 267 10.92 1.82 9.42
CA GLY A 267 11.56 1.43 10.68
C GLY A 267 11.48 -0.08 10.93
N ALA A 268 10.29 -0.66 10.79
CA ALA A 268 10.08 -2.09 10.99
C ALA A 268 10.83 -2.94 9.93
N LEU A 269 10.79 -2.50 8.67
CA LEU A 269 11.54 -3.14 7.58
C LEU A 269 13.05 -3.11 7.80
N LYS A 270 13.60 -1.99 8.23
CA LYS A 270 15.02 -1.87 8.51
C LYS A 270 15.48 -2.86 9.58
N ILE A 271 14.64 -3.12 10.59
CA ILE A 271 14.94 -4.11 11.63
C ILE A 271 14.96 -5.54 11.05
N VAL A 272 13.96 -5.87 10.21
CA VAL A 272 13.83 -7.21 9.61
C VAL A 272 14.88 -7.48 8.54
N LEU A 273 15.18 -6.50 7.71
CA LEU A 273 16.08 -6.66 6.56
C LEU A 273 17.56 -6.39 6.90
N GLY A 274 17.82 -5.61 7.94
CA GLY A 274 19.14 -5.03 8.16
C GLY A 274 19.49 -3.95 7.11
N ALA A 275 20.56 -3.18 7.34
CA ALA A 275 20.85 -2.01 6.51
C ALA A 275 21.10 -2.34 5.03
N LYS A 276 21.84 -3.42 4.74
CA LYS A 276 22.20 -3.81 3.37
C LYS A 276 20.98 -4.26 2.55
N ASN A 277 20.20 -5.19 3.09
CA ASN A 277 19.02 -5.72 2.39
C ASN A 277 17.90 -4.69 2.33
N PHE A 278 17.84 -3.76 3.29
CA PHE A 278 16.94 -2.63 3.27
C PHE A 278 17.25 -1.67 2.11
N ALA A 279 18.52 -1.36 1.84
CA ALA A 279 18.92 -0.56 0.68
C ALA A 279 18.54 -1.26 -0.64
N LEU A 280 18.75 -2.58 -0.73
CA LEU A 280 18.31 -3.38 -1.88
C LEU A 280 16.78 -3.35 -2.07
N TYR A 281 16.03 -3.44 -0.98
CA TYR A 281 14.57 -3.32 -1.01
C TYR A 281 14.13 -1.97 -1.59
N LEU A 282 14.73 -0.86 -1.11
CA LEU A 282 14.41 0.48 -1.62
C LEU A 282 14.78 0.62 -3.10
N ALA A 283 15.95 0.15 -3.50
CA ALA A 283 16.38 0.15 -4.90
C ALA A 283 15.43 -0.67 -5.79
N PHE A 284 15.03 -1.86 -5.33
CA PHE A 284 14.06 -2.70 -6.04
C PHE A 284 12.73 -1.99 -6.23
N VAL A 285 12.16 -1.42 -5.17
CA VAL A 285 10.86 -0.72 -5.23
C VAL A 285 10.92 0.47 -6.18
N LEU A 286 11.97 1.28 -6.11
CA LEU A 286 12.15 2.44 -6.99
C LEU A 286 12.31 2.00 -8.44
N LEU A 287 13.19 1.06 -8.73
CA LEU A 287 13.39 0.56 -10.10
C LEU A 287 12.11 -0.06 -10.66
N PHE A 288 11.45 -0.91 -9.89
CA PHE A 288 10.21 -1.55 -10.30
C PHE A 288 9.11 -0.52 -10.60
N SER A 289 8.97 0.50 -9.76
CA SER A 289 7.97 1.55 -9.95
C SER A 289 8.26 2.39 -11.21
N LEU A 290 9.52 2.72 -11.46
CA LEU A 290 9.93 3.46 -12.66
C LEU A 290 9.67 2.65 -13.94
N VAL A 291 10.05 1.37 -13.93
CA VAL A 291 9.83 0.48 -15.09
C VAL A 291 8.34 0.31 -15.36
N THR A 292 7.54 -0.01 -14.34
CA THR A 292 6.09 -0.21 -14.52
C THR A 292 5.37 1.08 -14.89
N GLY A 293 5.76 2.21 -14.29
CA GLY A 293 5.22 3.51 -14.65
C GLY A 293 5.56 3.92 -16.09
N ALA A 294 6.78 3.64 -16.55
CA ALA A 294 7.18 3.86 -17.94
C ALA A 294 6.37 2.98 -18.91
N VAL A 295 6.22 1.70 -18.59
CA VAL A 295 5.41 0.75 -19.39
C VAL A 295 3.97 1.23 -19.49
N VAL A 296 3.35 1.64 -18.38
CA VAL A 296 1.97 2.15 -18.37
C VAL A 296 1.81 3.41 -19.21
N ASN A 297 2.84 4.28 -19.26
CA ASN A 297 2.79 5.48 -20.10
C ASN A 297 2.92 5.18 -21.61
N ILE A 298 3.51 4.04 -22.01
CA ILE A 298 3.63 3.65 -23.41
C ILE A 298 2.27 3.18 -23.97
N PHE A 299 1.46 2.53 -23.13
CA PHE A 299 0.13 2.06 -23.54
C PHE A 299 -0.92 3.14 -23.24
N PRO A 300 -1.57 3.73 -24.25
CA PRO A 300 -2.71 4.63 -24.04
C PRO A 300 -3.92 3.81 -23.58
N PHE A 301 -4.29 3.97 -22.33
CA PHE A 301 -5.48 3.35 -21.73
C PHE A 301 -6.64 4.36 -21.67
#